data_0084ce8df05e3544d4656e379807cd0f
#
_entry.id   0084ce8df05e3544d4656e379807cd0f
#
_cell.length_a   1.000
_cell.length_b   1.000
_cell.length_c   1.000
_cell.angle_alpha   90.00
_cell.angle_beta   90.00
_cell.angle_gamma   90.00
#
_symmetry.space_group_name_H-M   'P 1'
#
loop_
_entity.id
_entity.type
_entity.pdbx_description
1 polymer ?
#
loop_
_entity_poly.entity_id
_entity_poly.type
_entity_poly.pdbx_seq_one_letter_code
_entity_poly.pdbx_strand_id
1 'polypeptide(L)'
;SDVYKRQASIMIKQRPGSNAREVIQNIKDKMAELEESSFPPGMSYNISYDVSRFLDASISEVVKTLIEAFLLVSFVVFIFLQDWRSTLIPAIAVPVSLVGTFFFMSLFGFSINMLTLFAMVLAIGIVVDNAIVVVEAVHVKMHQDGLNAQDATFAAMKEIGGAIIAITLVMSAVFVPVSFLSGPVGIFYRQFSLTLAIAIVISGINALTLSPALCS
;
A
#
# COMPACT_ATOMS: atom_id res chain seq x y z
N SER A 1 32.62 24.63 30.35
CA SER A 1 33.98 24.78 29.82
C SER A 1 34.47 23.57 29.00
N ASP A 2 33.62 23.00 28.15
CA ASP A 2 33.98 21.84 27.31
C ASP A 2 34.19 22.21 25.83
N VAL A 3 34.62 23.44 25.56
CA VAL A 3 34.75 24.01 24.21
C VAL A 3 35.93 23.42 23.41
N TYR A 4 36.81 22.62 24.02
CA TYR A 4 38.04 22.15 23.39
C TYR A 4 38.16 20.63 23.23
N LYS A 5 37.07 19.85 23.36
CA LYS A 5 37.12 18.43 22.98
C LYS A 5 37.22 18.30 21.47
N ARG A 6 38.25 17.59 20.98
CA ARG A 6 38.37 17.27 19.56
C ARG A 6 37.17 16.43 19.14
N GLN A 7 36.42 16.91 18.17
CA GLN A 7 35.26 16.22 17.62
C GLN A 7 35.50 15.87 16.15
N ALA A 8 35.08 14.68 15.76
CA ALA A 8 34.99 14.28 14.37
C ALA A 8 33.53 13.97 14.07
N SER A 9 33.06 14.35 12.89
CA SER A 9 31.71 14.02 12.45
C SER A 9 31.77 13.10 11.24
N ILE A 10 30.91 12.10 11.25
CA ILE A 10 30.73 11.17 10.13
C ILE A 10 29.31 11.37 9.60
N MET A 11 29.21 11.69 8.32
CA MET A 11 27.93 11.75 7.64
C MET A 11 27.73 10.50 6.78
N ILE A 12 26.72 9.71 7.11
CA ILE A 12 26.39 8.50 6.37
C ILE A 12 25.15 8.79 5.51
N LYS A 13 25.27 8.53 4.20
CA LYS A 13 24.18 8.73 3.24
C LYS A 13 23.64 7.39 2.77
N GLN A 14 22.33 7.28 2.73
CA GLN A 14 21.63 6.12 2.20
C GLN A 14 21.66 6.10 0.67
N ARG A 15 21.74 4.92 0.08
CA ARG A 15 21.55 4.75 -1.36
C ARG A 15 20.06 4.87 -1.69
N PRO A 16 19.68 5.55 -2.81
CA PRO A 16 18.31 5.56 -3.28
C PRO A 16 17.76 4.14 -3.46
N GLY A 17 16.54 3.89 -2.97
CA GLY A 17 15.89 2.59 -3.08
C GLY A 17 16.20 1.57 -1.97
N SER A 18 17.15 1.85 -1.05
CA SER A 18 17.38 0.99 0.11
C SER A 18 16.35 1.25 1.22
N ASN A 19 16.18 0.26 2.10
CA ASN A 19 15.30 0.40 3.26
C ASN A 19 15.98 1.30 4.31
N ALA A 20 15.48 2.53 4.46
CA ALA A 20 16.05 3.53 5.36
C ALA A 20 16.09 3.06 6.82
N ARG A 21 15.04 2.39 7.28
CA ARG A 21 14.92 1.92 8.67
C ARG A 21 15.97 0.85 9.00
N GLU A 22 16.14 -0.11 8.10
CA GLU A 22 17.14 -1.16 8.21
C GLU A 22 18.57 -0.60 8.20
N VAL A 23 18.86 0.32 7.27
CA VAL A 23 20.17 0.99 7.19
C VAL A 23 20.48 1.74 8.47
N ILE A 24 19.53 2.51 9.02
CA ILE A 24 19.74 3.27 10.26
C ILE A 24 19.96 2.33 11.44
N GLN A 25 19.19 1.23 11.54
CA GLN A 25 19.38 0.26 12.61
C GLN A 25 20.76 -0.40 12.53
N ASN A 26 21.17 -0.84 11.35
CA ASN A 26 22.49 -1.44 11.14
C ASN A 26 23.63 -0.47 11.49
N ILE A 27 23.46 0.84 11.23
CA ILE A 27 24.44 1.85 11.62
C ILE A 27 24.50 1.99 13.15
N LYS A 28 23.36 2.04 13.84
CA LYS A 28 23.29 2.14 15.29
C LYS A 28 23.97 0.92 15.95
N ASP A 29 23.66 -0.27 15.48
CA ASP A 29 24.22 -1.52 16.00
C ASP A 29 25.73 -1.57 15.77
N LYS A 30 26.18 -1.14 14.58
CA LYS A 30 27.64 -1.10 14.29
C LYS A 30 28.37 -0.03 15.10
N MET A 31 27.77 1.11 15.36
CA MET A 31 28.36 2.15 16.20
C MET A 31 28.48 1.71 17.66
N ALA A 32 27.47 1.00 18.18
CA ALA A 32 27.52 0.42 19.53
C ALA A 32 28.65 -0.64 19.64
N GLU A 33 28.78 -1.54 18.66
CA GLU A 33 29.85 -2.52 18.58
C GLU A 33 31.24 -1.84 18.54
N LEU A 34 31.39 -0.77 17.76
CA LEU A 34 32.66 -0.02 17.67
C LEU A 34 33.00 0.72 18.96
N GLU A 35 32.01 1.25 19.68
CA GLU A 35 32.20 1.91 20.97
C GLU A 35 32.79 0.93 21.99
N GLU A 36 32.28 -0.32 22.02
CA GLU A 36 32.77 -1.35 22.93
C GLU A 36 34.14 -1.92 22.54
N SER A 37 34.39 -2.09 21.24
CA SER A 37 35.54 -2.84 20.75
C SER A 37 36.75 -2.00 20.34
N SER A 38 36.53 -0.75 19.91
CA SER A 38 37.55 0.00 19.17
C SER A 38 37.76 1.43 19.64
N PHE A 39 36.88 1.99 20.48
CA PHE A 39 37.03 3.37 20.94
C PHE A 39 38.05 3.45 22.06
N PRO A 40 38.97 4.45 22.03
CA PRO A 40 39.88 4.73 23.13
C PRO A 40 39.14 5.09 24.42
N PRO A 41 39.71 4.85 25.60
CA PRO A 41 39.11 5.27 26.86
C PRO A 41 38.78 6.77 26.89
N GLY A 42 37.50 7.07 27.21
CA GLY A 42 36.99 8.45 27.24
C GLY A 42 36.45 8.99 25.92
N MET A 43 36.46 8.19 24.86
CA MET A 43 35.76 8.51 23.60
C MET A 43 34.36 7.94 23.61
N SER A 44 33.38 8.74 23.24
CA SER A 44 32.00 8.33 23.07
C SER A 44 31.42 8.95 21.80
N TYR A 45 30.40 8.34 21.22
CA TYR A 45 29.70 8.91 20.08
C TYR A 45 28.33 9.48 20.49
N ASN A 46 27.89 10.46 19.73
CA ASN A 46 26.54 11.00 19.83
C ASN A 46 25.94 11.15 18.43
N ILE A 47 24.73 10.65 18.25
CA ILE A 47 23.97 10.81 17.01
C ILE A 47 23.28 12.18 17.06
N SER A 48 23.88 13.18 16.43
CA SER A 48 23.37 14.55 16.41
C SER A 48 22.13 14.73 15.51
N TYR A 49 22.02 13.89 14.48
CA TYR A 49 20.88 13.91 13.56
C TYR A 49 20.42 12.48 13.25
N ASP A 50 19.25 12.13 13.72
CA ASP A 50 18.62 10.81 13.53
C ASP A 50 17.32 10.96 12.76
N VAL A 51 17.33 10.51 11.51
CA VAL A 51 16.17 10.55 10.62
C VAL A 51 15.14 9.47 10.98
N SER A 52 15.49 8.46 11.80
CA SER A 52 14.58 7.36 12.12
C SER A 52 13.31 7.84 12.81
N ARG A 53 13.41 8.80 13.72
CA ARG A 53 12.23 9.38 14.41
C ARG A 53 11.24 10.01 13.45
N PHE A 54 11.75 10.73 12.45
CA PHE A 54 10.91 11.32 11.42
C PHE A 54 10.28 10.24 10.53
N LEU A 55 11.05 9.21 10.15
CA LEU A 55 10.55 8.10 9.35
C LEU A 55 9.49 7.29 10.10
N ASP A 56 9.74 6.96 11.36
CA ASP A 56 8.78 6.21 12.18
C ASP A 56 7.48 7.00 12.39
N ALA A 57 7.57 8.30 12.67
CA ALA A 57 6.41 9.18 12.78
C ALA A 57 5.64 9.26 11.46
N SER A 58 6.35 9.40 10.34
CA SER A 58 5.75 9.47 9.01
C SER A 58 5.07 8.16 8.61
N ILE A 59 5.71 7.00 8.86
CA ILE A 59 5.12 5.68 8.59
C ILE A 59 3.88 5.47 9.47
N SER A 60 3.96 5.82 10.75
CA SER A 60 2.81 5.73 11.68
C SER A 60 1.64 6.58 11.21
N GLU A 61 1.89 7.82 10.75
CA GLU A 61 0.85 8.71 10.23
C GLU A 61 0.20 8.15 8.96
N VAL A 62 0.98 7.57 8.05
CA VAL A 62 0.43 6.95 6.84
C VAL A 62 -0.38 5.70 7.16
N VAL A 63 0.07 4.84 8.08
CA VAL A 63 -0.72 3.67 8.54
C VAL A 63 -2.03 4.12 9.18
N LYS A 64 -1.99 5.16 10.00
CA LYS A 64 -3.21 5.77 10.57
C LYS A 64 -4.14 6.26 9.46
N THR A 65 -3.61 6.98 8.47
CA THR A 65 -4.38 7.46 7.31
C THR A 65 -4.99 6.30 6.51
N LEU A 66 -4.27 5.17 6.35
CA LEU A 66 -4.81 3.96 5.72
C LEU A 66 -6.04 3.43 6.47
N ILE A 67 -5.97 3.37 7.79
CA ILE A 67 -7.09 2.92 8.63
C ILE A 67 -8.25 3.91 8.55
N GLU A 68 -7.98 5.21 8.64
CA GLU A 68 -8.99 6.27 8.53
C GLU A 68 -9.67 6.24 7.16
N ALA A 69 -8.89 6.11 6.06
CA ALA A 69 -9.42 5.98 4.71
C ALA A 69 -10.31 4.74 4.56
N PHE A 70 -9.86 3.60 5.09
CA PHE A 70 -10.65 2.36 5.09
C PHE A 70 -11.98 2.52 5.83
N LEU A 71 -11.96 3.10 7.02
CA LEU A 71 -13.17 3.34 7.82
C LEU A 71 -14.12 4.31 7.13
N LEU A 72 -13.58 5.41 6.60
CA LEU A 72 -14.37 6.42 5.88
C LEU A 72 -15.04 5.82 4.65
N VAL A 73 -14.29 5.08 3.83
CA VAL A 73 -14.82 4.44 2.62
C VAL A 73 -15.86 3.41 2.99
N SER A 74 -15.62 2.56 4.00
CA SER A 74 -16.59 1.57 4.47
C SER A 74 -17.89 2.24 4.96
N PHE A 75 -17.77 3.38 5.64
CA PHE A 75 -18.93 4.17 6.08
C PHE A 75 -19.72 4.75 4.92
N VAL A 76 -19.03 5.34 3.94
CA VAL A 76 -19.67 5.88 2.73
C VAL A 76 -20.39 4.77 1.96
N VAL A 77 -19.74 3.62 1.74
CA VAL A 77 -20.34 2.47 1.08
C VAL A 77 -21.58 1.99 1.82
N PHE A 78 -21.53 1.95 3.16
CA PHE A 78 -22.69 1.59 3.97
C PHE A 78 -23.90 2.55 3.76
N ILE A 79 -23.64 3.85 3.66
CA ILE A 79 -24.70 4.84 3.39
C ILE A 79 -25.35 4.61 2.03
N PHE A 80 -24.55 4.29 1.00
CA PHE A 80 -25.05 4.08 -0.35
C PHE A 80 -25.78 2.76 -0.53
N LEU A 81 -25.23 1.66 -0.02
CA LEU A 81 -25.80 0.33 -0.15
C LEU A 81 -26.95 0.07 0.83
N GLN A 82 -26.99 0.79 1.96
CA GLN A 82 -27.99 0.67 3.03
C GLN A 82 -28.19 -0.79 3.53
N ASP A 83 -27.23 -1.67 3.22
CA ASP A 83 -27.19 -3.06 3.64
C ASP A 83 -25.81 -3.41 4.19
N TRP A 84 -25.77 -3.85 5.43
CA TRP A 84 -24.52 -4.17 6.09
C TRP A 84 -23.80 -5.39 5.50
N ARG A 85 -24.58 -6.36 4.96
CA ARG A 85 -24.02 -7.55 4.34
C ARG A 85 -23.29 -7.20 3.04
N SER A 86 -23.92 -6.42 2.22
CA SER A 86 -23.33 -5.90 0.98
C SER A 86 -22.11 -5.02 1.23
N THR A 87 -22.10 -4.27 2.35
CA THR A 87 -20.96 -3.44 2.76
C THR A 87 -19.75 -4.26 3.22
N LEU A 88 -19.99 -5.46 3.79
CA LEU A 88 -18.90 -6.35 4.21
C LEU A 88 -18.03 -6.82 3.04
N ILE A 89 -18.57 -6.92 1.83
CA ILE A 89 -17.86 -7.42 0.67
C ILE A 89 -16.70 -6.49 0.28
N PRO A 90 -16.92 -5.18 0.02
CA PRO A 90 -15.84 -4.23 -0.16
C PRO A 90 -14.93 -4.12 1.07
N ALA A 91 -15.47 -4.19 2.28
CA ALA A 91 -14.71 -4.14 3.52
C ALA A 91 -13.74 -5.32 3.69
N ILE A 92 -14.04 -6.48 3.13
CA ILE A 92 -13.11 -7.64 3.09
C ILE A 92 -12.16 -7.53 1.89
N ALA A 93 -12.64 -7.07 0.74
CA ALA A 93 -11.85 -6.96 -0.48
C ALA A 93 -10.63 -6.02 -0.30
N VAL A 94 -10.77 -4.93 0.46
CA VAL A 94 -9.68 -3.97 0.70
C VAL A 94 -8.50 -4.60 1.46
N PRO A 95 -8.65 -5.17 2.66
CA PRO A 95 -7.53 -5.82 3.35
C PRO A 95 -6.88 -6.93 2.53
N VAL A 96 -7.67 -7.75 1.82
CA VAL A 96 -7.14 -8.82 0.96
C VAL A 96 -6.30 -8.24 -0.16
N SER A 97 -6.76 -7.17 -0.82
CA SER A 97 -5.99 -6.50 -1.88
C SER A 97 -4.71 -5.85 -1.35
N LEU A 98 -4.76 -5.22 -0.18
CA LEU A 98 -3.60 -4.61 0.44
C LEU A 98 -2.54 -5.66 0.82
N VAL A 99 -2.95 -6.75 1.47
CA VAL A 99 -2.05 -7.87 1.82
C VAL A 99 -1.45 -8.49 0.55
N GLY A 100 -2.25 -8.71 -0.47
CA GLY A 100 -1.77 -9.20 -1.77
C GLY A 100 -0.76 -8.25 -2.40
N THR A 101 -1.00 -6.93 -2.34
CA THR A 101 -0.06 -5.93 -2.86
C THR A 101 1.26 -5.95 -2.08
N PHE A 102 1.23 -6.00 -0.76
CA PHE A 102 2.45 -6.13 0.06
C PHE A 102 3.22 -7.41 -0.24
N PHE A 103 2.52 -8.52 -0.47
CA PHE A 103 3.15 -9.79 -0.86
C PHE A 103 3.94 -9.64 -2.17
N PHE A 104 3.33 -9.08 -3.21
CA PHE A 104 4.02 -8.87 -4.49
C PHE A 104 5.13 -7.83 -4.40
N MET A 105 4.94 -6.75 -3.63
CA MET A 105 6.01 -5.78 -3.35
C MET A 105 7.23 -6.46 -2.73
N SER A 106 7.01 -7.33 -1.74
CA SER A 106 8.07 -8.12 -1.11
C SER A 106 8.77 -9.04 -2.11
N LEU A 107 8.01 -9.72 -2.98
CA LEU A 107 8.53 -10.61 -4.01
C LEU A 107 9.42 -9.86 -5.03
N PHE A 108 9.05 -8.63 -5.39
CA PHE A 108 9.83 -7.77 -6.29
C PHE A 108 10.96 -6.98 -5.60
N GLY A 109 11.16 -7.19 -4.29
CA GLY A 109 12.20 -6.51 -3.52
C GLY A 109 11.95 -5.02 -3.31
N PHE A 110 10.68 -4.57 -3.35
CA PHE A 110 10.33 -3.19 -3.07
C PHE A 110 10.34 -2.93 -1.57
N SER A 111 10.94 -1.83 -1.17
CA SER A 111 10.92 -1.39 0.22
C SER A 111 9.64 -0.62 0.53
N ILE A 112 9.14 -0.79 1.75
CA ILE A 112 8.07 0.06 2.29
C ILE A 112 8.68 1.43 2.56
N ASN A 113 8.13 2.45 1.92
CA ASN A 113 8.50 3.85 2.08
C ASN A 113 7.24 4.73 1.97
N MET A 114 7.38 6.03 2.25
CA MET A 114 6.24 6.95 2.21
C MET A 114 5.49 6.93 0.87
N LEU A 115 6.20 6.84 -0.26
CA LEU A 115 5.57 6.86 -1.58
C LEU A 115 4.79 5.57 -1.86
N THR A 116 5.35 4.41 -1.49
CA THR A 116 4.63 3.14 -1.62
C THR A 116 3.39 3.09 -0.71
N LEU A 117 3.47 3.67 0.49
CA LEU A 117 2.33 3.78 1.38
C LEU A 117 1.26 4.76 0.85
N PHE A 118 1.65 5.89 0.24
CA PHE A 118 0.72 6.77 -0.46
C PHE A 118 0.04 6.06 -1.64
N ALA A 119 0.78 5.26 -2.40
CA ALA A 119 0.20 4.42 -3.45
C ALA A 119 -0.86 3.46 -2.88
N MET A 120 -0.61 2.89 -1.70
CA MET A 120 -1.58 2.02 -1.01
C MET A 120 -2.83 2.76 -0.55
N VAL A 121 -2.71 4.00 -0.03
CA VAL A 121 -3.87 4.84 0.32
C VAL A 121 -4.73 5.10 -0.92
N LEU A 122 -4.08 5.47 -2.04
CA LEU A 122 -4.78 5.70 -3.30
C LEU A 122 -5.42 4.42 -3.85
N ALA A 123 -4.74 3.28 -3.69
CA ALA A 123 -5.24 1.98 -4.11
C ALA A 123 -6.53 1.58 -3.38
N ILE A 124 -6.72 1.97 -2.11
CA ILE A 124 -7.96 1.67 -1.36
C ILE A 124 -9.19 2.15 -2.13
N GLY A 125 -9.17 3.40 -2.63
CA GLY A 125 -10.29 3.95 -3.42
C GLY A 125 -10.58 3.10 -4.66
N ILE A 126 -9.54 2.75 -5.43
CA ILE A 126 -9.68 1.96 -6.66
C ILE A 126 -10.16 0.53 -6.38
N VAL A 127 -9.67 -0.08 -5.29
CA VAL A 127 -10.08 -1.43 -4.87
C VAL A 127 -11.55 -1.47 -4.52
N VAL A 128 -12.02 -0.46 -3.80
CA VAL A 128 -13.41 -0.36 -3.36
C VAL A 128 -14.35 -0.16 -4.54
N ASP A 129 -13.98 0.68 -5.51
CA ASP A 129 -14.81 0.92 -6.70
C ASP A 129 -15.10 -0.38 -7.45
N ASN A 130 -14.12 -1.22 -7.69
CA ASN A 130 -14.32 -2.50 -8.35
C ASN A 130 -15.24 -3.44 -7.56
N ALA A 131 -15.11 -3.47 -6.24
CA ALA A 131 -15.95 -4.30 -5.38
C ALA A 131 -17.40 -3.78 -5.32
N ILE A 132 -17.60 -2.46 -5.27
CA ILE A 132 -18.94 -1.83 -5.29
C ILE A 132 -19.66 -2.17 -6.57
N VAL A 133 -19.00 -2.04 -7.73
CA VAL A 133 -19.62 -2.33 -9.04
C VAL A 133 -20.15 -3.77 -9.08
N VAL A 134 -19.40 -4.74 -8.54
CA VAL A 134 -19.86 -6.15 -8.49
C VAL A 134 -21.08 -6.29 -7.58
N VAL A 135 -21.01 -5.75 -6.36
CA VAL A 135 -22.09 -5.85 -5.37
C VAL A 135 -23.37 -5.22 -5.91
N GLU A 136 -23.26 -4.02 -6.50
CA GLU A 136 -24.41 -3.31 -7.07
C GLU A 136 -25.03 -4.07 -8.24
N ALA A 137 -24.21 -4.58 -9.16
CA ALA A 137 -24.71 -5.35 -10.29
C ALA A 137 -25.45 -6.62 -9.84
N VAL A 138 -24.94 -7.33 -8.83
CA VAL A 138 -25.62 -8.50 -8.27
C VAL A 138 -26.93 -8.09 -7.60
N HIS A 139 -26.91 -7.01 -6.82
CA HIS A 139 -28.10 -6.49 -6.13
C HIS A 139 -29.20 -6.11 -7.12
N VAL A 140 -28.84 -5.43 -8.21
CA VAL A 140 -29.76 -5.08 -9.29
C VAL A 140 -30.42 -6.34 -9.90
N LYS A 141 -29.62 -7.39 -10.19
CA LYS A 141 -30.15 -8.66 -10.75
C LYS A 141 -31.06 -9.39 -9.76
N MET A 142 -30.77 -9.37 -8.47
CA MET A 142 -31.64 -9.95 -7.45
C MET A 142 -32.99 -9.23 -7.38
N HIS A 143 -33.01 -7.89 -7.42
CA HIS A 143 -34.20 -7.10 -7.24
C HIS A 143 -35.03 -6.93 -8.52
N GLN A 144 -34.39 -6.74 -9.67
CA GLN A 144 -35.13 -6.51 -10.94
C GLN A 144 -35.56 -7.80 -11.62
N ASP A 145 -34.66 -8.81 -11.61
CA ASP A 145 -34.91 -10.08 -12.30
C ASP A 145 -35.51 -11.14 -11.36
N GLY A 146 -35.59 -10.87 -10.05
CA GLY A 146 -36.11 -11.80 -9.03
C GLY A 146 -35.24 -13.04 -8.84
N LEU A 147 -33.96 -12.97 -9.20
CA LEU A 147 -33.03 -14.10 -9.12
C LEU A 147 -32.54 -14.33 -7.68
N ASN A 148 -32.23 -15.58 -7.37
CA ASN A 148 -31.50 -15.89 -6.14
C ASN A 148 -30.05 -15.36 -6.21
N ALA A 149 -29.33 -15.30 -5.07
CA ALA A 149 -28.01 -14.70 -5.00
C ALA A 149 -27.00 -15.33 -5.98
N GLN A 150 -27.01 -16.64 -6.11
CA GLN A 150 -26.09 -17.37 -6.99
C GLN A 150 -26.37 -17.07 -8.48
N ASP A 151 -27.61 -17.18 -8.93
CA ASP A 151 -27.98 -16.92 -10.32
C ASP A 151 -27.78 -15.43 -10.68
N ALA A 152 -28.11 -14.52 -9.75
CA ALA A 152 -27.88 -13.10 -9.90
C ALA A 152 -26.39 -12.78 -10.07
N THR A 153 -25.53 -13.44 -9.29
CA THR A 153 -24.07 -13.28 -9.40
C THR A 153 -23.57 -13.75 -10.75
N PHE A 154 -23.98 -14.92 -11.23
CA PHE A 154 -23.59 -15.40 -12.56
C PHE A 154 -24.06 -14.45 -13.67
N ALA A 155 -25.30 -13.98 -13.60
CA ALA A 155 -25.86 -13.06 -14.58
C ALA A 155 -25.11 -11.71 -14.58
N ALA A 156 -24.87 -11.13 -13.40
CA ALA A 156 -24.12 -9.90 -13.24
C ALA A 156 -22.68 -10.04 -13.78
N MET A 157 -21.95 -11.09 -13.40
CA MET A 157 -20.57 -11.29 -13.83
C MET A 157 -20.43 -11.52 -15.33
N LYS A 158 -21.42 -12.14 -15.98
CA LYS A 158 -21.47 -12.28 -17.44
C LYS A 158 -21.57 -10.91 -18.13
N GLU A 159 -22.27 -9.96 -17.51
CA GLU A 159 -22.48 -8.62 -18.07
C GLU A 159 -21.29 -7.69 -17.80
N ILE A 160 -20.78 -7.65 -16.55
CA ILE A 160 -19.77 -6.67 -16.15
C ILE A 160 -18.33 -7.19 -16.17
N GLY A 161 -18.11 -8.52 -16.22
CA GLY A 161 -16.77 -9.10 -16.11
C GLY A 161 -15.79 -8.57 -17.18
N GLY A 162 -16.27 -8.41 -18.42
CA GLY A 162 -15.46 -7.83 -19.49
C GLY A 162 -15.09 -6.36 -19.23
N ALA A 163 -15.98 -5.58 -18.63
CA ALA A 163 -15.72 -4.20 -18.27
C ALA A 163 -14.68 -4.09 -17.15
N ILE A 164 -14.77 -4.96 -16.12
CA ILE A 164 -13.79 -5.01 -15.03
C ILE A 164 -12.38 -5.33 -15.56
N ILE A 165 -12.27 -6.29 -16.47
CA ILE A 165 -10.98 -6.62 -17.13
C ILE A 165 -10.45 -5.42 -17.90
N ALA A 166 -11.29 -4.78 -18.71
CA ALA A 166 -10.89 -3.62 -19.51
C ALA A 166 -10.44 -2.46 -18.62
N ILE A 167 -11.18 -2.12 -17.56
CA ILE A 167 -10.83 -1.05 -16.62
C ILE A 167 -9.50 -1.37 -15.93
N THR A 168 -9.32 -2.60 -15.44
CA THR A 168 -8.08 -3.05 -14.79
C THR A 168 -6.88 -2.91 -15.72
N LEU A 169 -7.01 -3.34 -16.98
CA LEU A 169 -5.93 -3.23 -17.97
C LEU A 169 -5.61 -1.76 -18.32
N VAL A 170 -6.62 -0.94 -18.56
CA VAL A 170 -6.43 0.48 -18.89
C VAL A 170 -5.77 1.23 -17.73
N MET A 171 -6.27 1.05 -16.50
CA MET A 171 -5.71 1.70 -15.33
C MET A 171 -4.27 1.26 -15.08
N SER A 172 -3.97 -0.05 -15.17
CA SER A 172 -2.61 -0.56 -15.02
C SER A 172 -1.69 -0.03 -16.12
N ALA A 173 -2.16 0.05 -17.36
CA ALA A 173 -1.38 0.55 -18.50
C ALA A 173 -1.00 2.03 -18.36
N VAL A 174 -1.74 2.84 -17.62
CA VAL A 174 -1.40 4.24 -17.33
C VAL A 174 -0.18 4.34 -16.41
N PHE A 175 -0.06 3.43 -15.44
CA PHE A 175 1.02 3.48 -14.44
C PHE A 175 2.30 2.79 -14.90
N VAL A 176 2.23 1.81 -15.80
CA VAL A 176 3.42 1.08 -16.29
C VAL A 176 4.46 2.00 -16.96
N PRO A 177 4.12 2.95 -17.86
CA PRO A 177 5.10 3.83 -18.50
C PRO A 177 5.88 4.69 -17.50
N VAL A 178 5.25 5.10 -16.38
CA VAL A 178 5.90 5.91 -15.34
C VAL A 178 7.05 5.15 -14.68
N SER A 179 7.00 3.82 -14.68
CA SER A 179 8.05 2.97 -14.13
C SER A 179 9.36 2.99 -14.94
N PHE A 180 9.34 3.50 -16.17
CA PHE A 180 10.52 3.62 -17.04
C PHE A 180 11.23 4.96 -16.92
N LEU A 181 10.76 5.88 -16.07
CA LEU A 181 11.44 7.15 -15.81
C LEU A 181 12.84 6.91 -15.24
N SER A 182 13.82 7.65 -15.75
CA SER A 182 15.22 7.56 -15.34
C SER A 182 15.59 8.64 -14.32
N GLY A 183 16.73 8.44 -13.64
CA GLY A 183 17.27 9.39 -12.67
C GLY A 183 16.72 9.21 -11.24
N PRO A 184 17.19 10.05 -10.28
CA PRO A 184 16.79 9.92 -8.86
C PRO A 184 15.28 10.02 -8.65
N VAL A 185 14.62 10.89 -9.37
CA VAL A 185 13.16 11.08 -9.36
C VAL A 185 12.46 9.84 -9.91
N GLY A 186 13.01 9.23 -10.97
CA GLY A 186 12.48 8.02 -11.58
C GLY A 186 12.45 6.83 -10.64
N ILE A 187 13.46 6.68 -9.75
CA ILE A 187 13.49 5.58 -8.77
C ILE A 187 12.28 5.66 -7.81
N PHE A 188 11.93 6.86 -7.35
CA PHE A 188 10.79 7.07 -6.46
C PHE A 188 9.46 6.83 -7.18
N TYR A 189 9.28 7.41 -8.37
CA TYR A 189 8.05 7.23 -9.15
C TYR A 189 7.86 5.79 -9.62
N ARG A 190 8.95 5.07 -9.90
CA ARG A 190 8.89 3.66 -10.28
C ARG A 190 8.25 2.81 -9.17
N GLN A 191 8.70 2.94 -7.92
CA GLN A 191 8.14 2.18 -6.80
C GLN A 191 6.67 2.53 -6.56
N PHE A 192 6.32 3.83 -6.59
CA PHE A 192 4.95 4.30 -6.47
C PHE A 192 4.04 3.71 -7.56
N SER A 193 4.43 3.87 -8.82
CA SER A 193 3.61 3.47 -9.97
C SER A 193 3.43 1.95 -10.07
N LEU A 194 4.50 1.19 -9.81
CA LEU A 194 4.41 -0.27 -9.82
C LEU A 194 3.59 -0.80 -8.64
N THR A 195 3.72 -0.20 -7.45
CA THR A 195 2.87 -0.55 -6.31
C THR A 195 1.40 -0.35 -6.65
N LEU A 196 1.06 0.79 -7.25
CA LEU A 196 -0.31 1.11 -7.64
C LEU A 196 -0.81 0.18 -8.75
N ALA A 197 0.01 -0.10 -9.77
CA ALA A 197 -0.34 -1.04 -10.83
C ALA A 197 -0.60 -2.46 -10.28
N ILE A 198 0.24 -2.94 -9.37
CA ILE A 198 0.04 -4.23 -8.69
C ILE A 198 -1.28 -4.22 -7.91
N ALA A 199 -1.56 -3.17 -7.14
CA ALA A 199 -2.79 -3.06 -6.38
C ALA A 199 -4.04 -3.07 -7.28
N ILE A 200 -3.99 -2.40 -8.42
CA ILE A 200 -5.08 -2.37 -9.41
C ILE A 200 -5.31 -3.77 -9.99
N VAL A 201 -4.25 -4.48 -10.36
CA VAL A 201 -4.37 -5.86 -10.90
C VAL A 201 -4.97 -6.80 -9.85
N ILE A 202 -4.51 -6.73 -8.60
CA ILE A 202 -5.05 -7.55 -7.51
C ILE A 202 -6.52 -7.21 -7.25
N SER A 203 -6.86 -5.91 -7.29
CA SER A 203 -8.25 -5.45 -7.18
C SER A 203 -9.14 -6.06 -8.28
N GLY A 204 -8.68 -6.03 -9.53
CA GLY A 204 -9.40 -6.65 -10.64
C GLY A 204 -9.60 -8.16 -10.45
N ILE A 205 -8.56 -8.87 -9.99
CA ILE A 205 -8.65 -10.31 -9.68
C ILE A 205 -9.66 -10.54 -8.54
N ASN A 206 -9.63 -9.75 -7.47
CA ASN A 206 -10.59 -9.86 -6.37
C ASN A 206 -12.03 -9.56 -6.81
N ALA A 207 -12.22 -8.57 -7.67
CA ALA A 207 -13.54 -8.25 -8.23
C ALA A 207 -14.09 -9.37 -9.13
N LEU A 208 -13.22 -10.15 -9.78
CA LEU A 208 -13.62 -11.28 -10.62
C LEU A 208 -13.75 -12.61 -9.86
N THR A 209 -13.21 -12.70 -8.64
CA THR A 209 -13.17 -13.96 -7.87
C THR A 209 -13.78 -13.82 -6.48
N LEU A 210 -13.16 -13.04 -5.61
CA LEU A 210 -13.55 -12.90 -4.20
C LEU A 210 -14.92 -12.23 -4.05
N SER A 211 -15.13 -11.09 -4.73
CA SER A 211 -16.38 -10.33 -4.60
C SER A 211 -17.59 -11.14 -5.08
N PRO A 212 -17.56 -11.81 -6.25
CA PRO A 212 -18.65 -12.69 -6.65
C PRO A 212 -18.86 -13.88 -5.70
N ALA A 213 -17.78 -14.47 -5.20
CA ALA A 213 -17.89 -15.58 -4.24
C ALA A 213 -18.53 -15.18 -2.91
N LEU A 214 -18.37 -13.92 -2.50
CA LEU A 214 -19.02 -13.37 -1.31
C LEU A 214 -20.46 -12.89 -1.56
N CYS A 215 -20.84 -12.65 -2.83
CA CYS A 215 -22.21 -12.30 -3.22
C CYS A 215 -23.11 -13.54 -3.40
N SER A 216 -22.53 -14.69 -3.75
CA SER A 216 -23.27 -15.95 -3.97
C SER A 216 -23.53 -16.68 -2.66
#